data_bc08a50c54221c60a66f565f437deaa0
#
_entry.id   bc08a50c54221c60a66f565f437deaa0
#
_cell.length_a   1.000
_cell.length_b   1.000
_cell.length_c   1.000
_cell.angle_alpha   90.00
_cell.angle_beta   90.00
_cell.angle_gamma   90.00
#
_symmetry.space_group_name_H-M   'P 1'
#
loop_
_entity.id
_entity.type
_entity.pdbx_description
1 polymer ?
#
loop_
_entity_poly.entity_id
_entity_poly.type
_entity_poly.pdbx_seq_one_letter_code
_entity_poly.pdbx_strand_id
1 'polypeptide(L)'
;MIMDNPEDVPRLTGHLADQIRSSKSSLHPIELAAMAGKRLIDIQPFTSANEETAFLLMNRILVSEGYRPITIGTERRVAYQQALTISRKEYDMEPFSRLIAECILDEGKKFDSQPL
;
A
#
# COMPACT_ATOMS: atom_id res chain seq x y z
N MET A 1 12.31 -11.25 3.32
CA MET A 1 11.93 -10.69 4.62
C MET A 1 11.79 -11.80 5.65
N ILE A 2 12.21 -11.52 6.82
CA ILE A 2 12.07 -12.47 7.93
C ILE A 2 10.73 -12.20 8.59
N MET A 3 9.97 -13.26 8.83
CA MET A 3 8.72 -13.14 9.54
C MET A 3 9.01 -12.77 11.00
N ASP A 4 8.37 -11.72 11.48
CA ASP A 4 8.58 -11.26 12.84
C ASP A 4 8.00 -12.22 13.86
N ASN A 5 8.58 -12.22 15.05
CA ASN A 5 8.04 -12.98 16.16
C ASN A 5 6.62 -12.47 16.45
N PRO A 6 5.64 -13.36 16.66
CA PRO A 6 4.28 -12.92 16.99
C PRO A 6 4.21 -11.95 18.18
N GLU A 7 5.14 -12.04 19.11
CA GLU A 7 5.18 -11.13 20.26
C GLU A 7 5.51 -9.69 19.87
N ASP A 8 6.18 -9.50 18.73
CA ASP A 8 6.55 -8.17 18.23
C ASP A 8 5.46 -7.49 17.43
N VAL A 9 4.44 -8.23 16.98
CA VAL A 9 3.42 -7.70 16.09
C VAL A 9 2.68 -6.49 16.67
N PRO A 10 2.20 -6.50 17.93
CA PRO A 10 1.54 -5.30 18.47
C PRO A 10 2.44 -4.08 18.50
N ARG A 11 3.72 -4.25 18.85
CA ARG A 11 4.68 -3.15 18.87
C ARG A 11 4.91 -2.59 17.47
N LEU A 12 5.11 -3.48 16.50
CA LEU A 12 5.38 -3.07 15.12
C LEU A 12 4.16 -2.41 14.49
N THR A 13 2.97 -2.91 14.78
CA THR A 13 1.73 -2.31 14.30
C THR A 13 1.54 -0.91 14.88
N GLY A 14 1.86 -0.73 16.16
CA GLY A 14 1.82 0.57 16.80
C GLY A 14 2.81 1.54 16.17
N HIS A 15 4.03 1.08 15.88
CA HIS A 15 5.03 1.89 15.20
C HIS A 15 4.57 2.31 13.80
N LEU A 16 3.90 1.40 13.09
CA LEU A 16 3.37 1.72 11.76
C LEU A 16 2.32 2.83 11.85
N ALA A 17 1.40 2.74 12.82
CA ALA A 17 0.39 3.77 13.01
C ALA A 17 1.03 5.12 13.30
N ASP A 18 2.06 5.15 14.15
CA ASP A 18 2.79 6.37 14.48
C ASP A 18 3.52 6.92 13.26
N GLN A 19 4.13 6.04 12.47
CA GLN A 19 4.84 6.43 11.26
C GLN A 19 3.89 7.05 10.23
N ILE A 20 2.72 6.48 10.08
CA ILE A 20 1.71 7.04 9.17
C ILE A 20 1.34 8.46 9.62
N ARG A 21 1.05 8.63 10.91
CA ARG A 21 0.69 9.95 11.43
C ARG A 21 1.81 10.98 11.26
N SER A 22 3.04 10.59 11.58
CA SER A 22 4.17 11.53 11.51
C SER A 22 4.57 11.84 10.07
N SER A 23 4.32 10.94 9.12
CA SER A 23 4.69 11.13 7.73
C SER A 23 3.64 11.85 6.91
N LYS A 24 2.43 12.00 7.45
CA LYS A 24 1.30 12.53 6.71
C LYS A 24 1.55 13.94 6.17
N SER A 25 2.33 14.74 6.87
CA SER A 25 2.63 16.11 6.46
C SER A 25 3.82 16.20 5.49
N SER A 26 4.65 15.15 5.39
CA SER A 26 5.87 15.19 4.59
C SER A 26 5.82 14.33 3.34
N LEU A 27 4.92 13.33 3.29
CA LEU A 27 4.80 12.46 2.12
C LEU A 27 3.55 12.81 1.33
N HIS A 28 3.65 12.69 0.02
CA HIS A 28 2.48 12.74 -0.85
C HIS A 28 1.53 11.60 -0.47
N PRO A 29 0.19 11.79 -0.55
CA PRO A 29 -0.75 10.72 -0.19
C PRO A 29 -0.50 9.38 -0.88
N ILE A 30 -0.07 9.39 -2.13
CA ILE A 30 0.25 8.15 -2.86
C ILE A 30 1.45 7.46 -2.22
N GLU A 31 2.48 8.23 -1.90
CA GLU A 31 3.66 7.69 -1.22
C GLU A 31 3.33 7.18 0.18
N LEU A 32 2.47 7.91 0.88
CA LEU A 32 2.03 7.50 2.22
C LEU A 32 1.28 6.17 2.16
N ALA A 33 0.35 6.03 1.21
CA ALA A 33 -0.40 4.79 1.04
C ALA A 33 0.52 3.63 0.68
N ALA A 34 1.44 3.84 -0.25
CA ALA A 34 2.38 2.80 -0.67
C ALA A 34 3.28 2.36 0.49
N MET A 35 3.80 3.31 1.25
CA MET A 35 4.63 3.01 2.42
C MET A 35 3.84 2.20 3.45
N ALA A 36 2.63 2.62 3.77
CA ALA A 36 1.80 1.95 4.77
C ALA A 36 1.48 0.52 4.35
N GLY A 37 1.10 0.33 3.09
CA GLY A 37 0.77 -1.00 2.58
C GLY A 37 1.97 -1.93 2.60
N LYS A 38 3.12 -1.47 2.12
CA LYS A 38 4.34 -2.26 2.11
C LYS A 38 4.78 -2.63 3.52
N ARG A 39 4.74 -1.68 4.45
CA ARG A 39 5.12 -1.93 5.84
C ARG A 39 4.20 -2.95 6.48
N LEU A 40 2.90 -2.88 6.23
CA LEU A 40 1.97 -3.85 6.79
C LEU A 40 2.27 -5.26 6.27
N ILE A 41 2.54 -5.39 4.98
CA ILE A 41 2.90 -6.67 4.39
C ILE A 41 4.17 -7.23 5.05
N ASP A 42 5.16 -6.37 5.29
CA ASP A 42 6.42 -6.79 5.91
C ASP A 42 6.24 -7.23 7.36
N ILE A 43 5.36 -6.58 8.11
CA ILE A 43 5.08 -6.95 9.51
C ILE A 43 4.37 -8.29 9.59
N GLN A 44 3.52 -8.61 8.60
CA GLN A 44 2.75 -9.84 8.55
C GLN A 44 1.96 -10.06 9.86
N PRO A 45 1.06 -9.13 10.23
CA PRO A 45 0.35 -9.22 11.51
C PRO A 45 -0.64 -10.38 11.59
N PHE A 46 -0.98 -10.98 10.46
CA PHE A 46 -1.92 -12.09 10.39
C PHE A 46 -1.25 -13.30 9.78
N THR A 47 -1.82 -14.48 10.00
CA THR A 47 -1.33 -15.71 9.38
C THR A 47 -1.68 -15.77 7.90
N SER A 48 -2.74 -15.05 7.52
CA SER A 48 -3.17 -14.95 6.12
C SER A 48 -3.80 -13.59 5.90
N ALA A 49 -4.13 -13.29 4.66
CA ALA A 49 -4.82 -12.04 4.28
C ALA A 49 -4.01 -10.77 4.56
N ASN A 50 -2.68 -10.88 4.68
CA ASN A 50 -1.83 -9.69 4.90
C ASN A 50 -1.89 -8.74 3.71
N GLU A 51 -1.85 -9.25 2.49
CA GLU A 51 -1.92 -8.42 1.29
C GLU A 51 -3.28 -7.75 1.16
N GLU A 52 -4.36 -8.48 1.44
CA GLU A 52 -5.71 -7.92 1.39
C GLU A 52 -5.89 -6.81 2.42
N THR A 53 -5.38 -7.02 3.63
CA THR A 53 -5.45 -6.02 4.70
C THR A 53 -4.62 -4.80 4.34
N ALA A 54 -3.43 -5.01 3.76
CA ALA A 54 -2.59 -3.91 3.31
C ALA A 54 -3.31 -3.09 2.25
N PHE A 55 -4.04 -3.74 1.36
CA PHE A 55 -4.82 -3.06 0.33
C PHE A 55 -5.93 -2.21 0.94
N LEU A 56 -6.62 -2.74 1.95
CA LEU A 56 -7.65 -1.97 2.66
C LEU A 56 -7.04 -0.74 3.33
N LEU A 57 -5.86 -0.89 3.94
CA LEU A 57 -5.17 0.23 4.57
C LEU A 57 -4.78 1.30 3.55
N MET A 58 -4.21 0.89 2.43
CA MET A 58 -3.85 1.82 1.36
C MET A 58 -5.08 2.58 0.86
N ASN A 59 -6.17 1.88 0.62
CA ASN A 59 -7.40 2.51 0.15
C ASN A 59 -8.00 3.46 1.18
N ARG A 60 -7.91 3.12 2.45
CA ARG A 60 -8.39 4.01 3.50
C ARG A 60 -7.61 5.32 3.49
N ILE A 61 -6.29 5.24 3.35
CA ILE A 61 -5.45 6.45 3.27
C ILE A 61 -5.81 7.26 2.03
N LEU A 62 -5.91 6.60 0.88
CA LEU A 62 -6.22 7.28 -0.37
C LEU A 62 -7.57 7.99 -0.31
N VAL A 63 -8.60 7.30 0.20
CA VAL A 63 -9.94 7.89 0.31
C VAL A 63 -9.94 9.07 1.26
N SER A 64 -9.22 8.96 2.39
CA SER A 64 -9.14 10.06 3.35
C SER A 64 -8.48 11.31 2.76
N GLU A 65 -7.68 11.15 1.72
CA GLU A 65 -6.99 12.24 1.05
C GLU A 65 -7.68 12.67 -0.25
N GLY A 66 -8.90 12.19 -0.50
CA GLY A 66 -9.69 12.63 -1.64
C GLY A 66 -9.54 11.80 -2.90
N TYR A 67 -8.79 10.70 -2.84
CA TYR A 67 -8.65 9.80 -3.98
C TYR A 67 -9.70 8.71 -3.95
N ARG A 68 -9.85 8.03 -5.08
CA ARG A 68 -10.76 6.89 -5.17
C ARG A 68 -10.06 5.62 -4.71
N PRO A 69 -10.81 4.64 -4.18
CA PRO A 69 -10.22 3.33 -3.89
C PRO A 69 -9.71 2.69 -5.18
N ILE A 70 -8.63 1.93 -5.06
CA ILE A 70 -8.03 1.26 -6.21
C ILE A 70 -8.15 -0.25 -6.07
N THR A 71 -8.03 -0.94 -7.22
CA THR A 71 -7.93 -2.39 -7.27
C THR A 71 -6.74 -2.76 -8.14
N ILE A 72 -6.16 -3.96 -7.88
CA ILE A 72 -5.12 -4.50 -8.73
C ILE A 72 -5.76 -5.53 -9.63
N GLY A 73 -5.87 -5.22 -10.92
CA GLY A 73 -6.38 -6.16 -11.90
C GLY A 73 -5.40 -7.30 -12.16
N THR A 74 -5.89 -8.37 -12.79
CA THR A 74 -5.05 -9.52 -13.09
C THR A 74 -3.86 -9.14 -13.98
N GLU A 75 -4.03 -8.18 -14.87
CA GLU A 75 -2.97 -7.72 -15.77
C GLU A 75 -1.83 -7.02 -15.03
N ARG A 76 -2.06 -6.56 -13.80
CA ARG A 76 -1.04 -5.89 -13.00
C ARG A 76 -0.50 -6.73 -11.86
N ARG A 77 -1.01 -7.94 -11.70
CA ARG A 77 -0.63 -8.76 -10.55
C ARG A 77 0.86 -9.10 -10.55
N VAL A 78 1.42 -9.40 -11.72
CA VAL A 78 2.86 -9.69 -11.84
C VAL A 78 3.68 -8.44 -11.51
N ALA A 79 3.29 -7.29 -12.05
CA ALA A 79 3.98 -6.03 -11.76
C ALA A 79 3.93 -5.69 -10.28
N TYR A 80 2.80 -5.95 -9.63
CA TYR A 80 2.63 -5.74 -8.20
C TYR A 80 3.62 -6.59 -7.39
N GLN A 81 3.71 -7.88 -7.70
CA GLN A 81 4.64 -8.77 -7.00
C GLN A 81 6.10 -8.38 -7.25
N GLN A 82 6.42 -7.98 -8.49
CA GLN A 82 7.76 -7.53 -8.83
C GLN A 82 8.12 -6.25 -8.06
N ALA A 83 7.20 -5.31 -7.99
CA ALA A 83 7.44 -4.05 -7.27
C ALA A 83 7.65 -4.30 -5.77
N LEU A 84 6.88 -5.22 -5.17
CA LEU A 84 7.10 -5.60 -3.78
C LEU A 84 8.48 -6.23 -3.57
N THR A 85 8.89 -7.11 -4.48
CA THR A 85 10.18 -7.77 -4.40
C THR A 85 11.32 -6.74 -4.47
N ILE A 86 11.23 -5.78 -5.38
CA ILE A 86 12.22 -4.72 -5.51
C ILE A 86 12.29 -3.89 -4.22
N SER A 87 11.13 -3.55 -3.66
CA SER A 87 11.11 -2.76 -2.43
C SER A 87 11.78 -3.46 -1.26
N ARG A 88 11.70 -4.80 -1.22
CA ARG A 88 12.31 -5.58 -0.13
C ARG A 88 13.80 -5.80 -0.35
N LYS A 89 14.21 -6.13 -1.56
CA LYS A 89 15.59 -6.46 -1.88
C LYS A 89 16.47 -5.23 -2.06
N GLU A 90 15.95 -4.21 -2.70
CA GLU A 90 16.72 -3.03 -3.08
C GLU A 90 16.35 -1.80 -2.28
N TYR A 91 15.38 -1.92 -1.34
CA TYR A 91 14.89 -0.80 -0.53
C TYR A 91 14.42 0.37 -1.39
N ASP A 92 13.88 0.04 -2.57
CA ASP A 92 13.41 1.03 -3.53
C ASP A 92 11.88 0.98 -3.62
N MET A 93 11.23 2.01 -3.14
CA MET A 93 9.77 2.11 -3.13
C MET A 93 9.21 2.71 -4.41
N GLU A 94 10.05 3.21 -5.30
CA GLU A 94 9.59 3.93 -6.48
C GLU A 94 8.71 3.09 -7.40
N PRO A 95 9.10 1.84 -7.75
CA PRO A 95 8.21 1.02 -8.59
C PRO A 95 6.86 0.74 -7.96
N PHE A 96 6.82 0.52 -6.65
CA PHE A 96 5.56 0.25 -5.96
C PHE A 96 4.68 1.50 -5.94
N SER A 97 5.25 2.66 -5.63
CA SER A 97 4.52 3.91 -5.62
C SER A 97 3.99 4.26 -7.01
N ARG A 98 4.79 4.01 -8.05
CA ARG A 98 4.37 4.24 -9.43
C ARG A 98 3.19 3.35 -9.80
N LEU A 99 3.22 2.09 -9.41
CA LEU A 99 2.13 1.17 -9.68
C LEU A 99 0.83 1.65 -9.04
N ILE A 100 0.89 2.09 -7.79
CA ILE A 100 -0.27 2.63 -7.10
C ILE A 100 -0.80 3.87 -7.83
N ALA A 101 0.09 4.75 -8.27
CA ALA A 101 -0.30 5.93 -9.02
C ALA A 101 -1.01 5.57 -10.32
N GLU A 102 -0.51 4.57 -11.04
CA GLU A 102 -1.15 4.10 -12.27
C GLU A 102 -2.55 3.54 -12.01
N CYS A 103 -2.72 2.82 -10.92
CA CYS A 103 -4.03 2.30 -10.53
C CYS A 103 -5.01 3.44 -10.25
N ILE A 104 -4.54 4.50 -9.59
CA ILE A 104 -5.37 5.66 -9.30
C ILE A 104 -5.83 6.34 -10.60
N LEU A 105 -4.91 6.50 -11.55
CA LEU A 105 -5.22 7.10 -12.84
C LEU A 105 -6.26 6.27 -13.60
N ASP A 106 -6.11 4.95 -13.57
CA ASP A 106 -7.06 4.08 -14.26
C ASP A 106 -8.45 4.12 -13.64
N GLU A 107 -8.54 4.16 -12.31
CA GLU A 107 -9.84 4.28 -11.65
C GLU A 107 -10.50 5.62 -12.00
N GLY A 108 -9.72 6.69 -12.08
CA GLY A 108 -10.23 7.98 -12.52
C GLY A 108 -10.78 7.93 -13.93
N LYS A 109 -10.07 7.29 -14.85
CA LYS A 109 -10.53 7.13 -16.23
C LYS A 109 -11.81 6.32 -16.32
N LYS A 110 -11.90 5.22 -15.57
CA LYS A 110 -13.11 4.40 -15.54
C LYS A 110 -14.30 5.21 -15.07
N PHE A 111 -14.11 6.00 -14.01
CA PHE A 111 -15.19 6.82 -13.49
C PHE A 111 -15.61 7.87 -14.50
N ASP A 112 -14.66 8.55 -15.12
CA ASP A 112 -14.93 9.62 -16.08
C ASP A 112 -15.62 9.09 -17.33
N SER A 113 -15.38 7.84 -17.71
CA SER A 113 -15.97 7.24 -18.90
C SER A 113 -17.33 6.62 -18.66
N GLN A 114 -17.79 6.51 -17.41
CA GLN A 114 -19.08 5.94 -17.08
C GLN A 114 -20.16 6.99 -17.12
N PRO A 115 -21.32 6.70 -17.77
CA PRO A 115 -22.44 7.63 -17.71
C PRO A 115 -23.00 7.71 -16.31
N LEU A 116 -23.44 8.88 -15.95
CA LEU A 116 -24.04 9.10 -14.63
C LEU A 116 -25.45 8.52 -14.56
#